data_0a96086438d94c28c523a5c94fd02584
#
_entry.id   0a96086438d94c28c523a5c94fd02584
#
_cell.length_a   1.000
_cell.length_b   1.000
_cell.length_c   1.000
_cell.angle_alpha   90.00
_cell.angle_beta   90.00
_cell.angle_gamma   90.00
#
_symmetry.space_group_name_H-M   'P 1'
#
loop_
_entity.id
_entity.type
_entity.pdbx_description
1 polymer ?
#
loop_
_entity_poly.entity_id
_entity_poly.type
_entity_poly.pdbx_seq_one_letter_code
_entity_poly.pdbx_strand_id
1 'polypeptide(L)'
;MRIARFTPPKEISSSPLFGVVTGDEIEILTGDPLYSGITKTGEKVSLKAVKLLAPVIPRSKVVCVGKNYADHAKEMDSVVPEQPVIFIKPNTSVIGPEDAIVWPAMSKKVDHEAELAIVIGKICKEVPKEKVNDVIFGYTIGNDV
;
A
#
# COMPACT_ATOMS: atom_id res chain seq x y z
N MET A 1 -13.94 1.90 -5.85
CA MET A 1 -12.99 2.01 -6.98
C MET A 1 -11.70 1.34 -6.58
N ARG A 2 -11.05 0.60 -7.48
CA ARG A 2 -9.74 -0.02 -7.25
C ARG A 2 -8.71 0.67 -8.13
N ILE A 3 -7.57 1.05 -7.54
CA ILE A 3 -6.46 1.67 -8.25
C ILE A 3 -5.26 0.72 -8.19
N ALA A 4 -4.58 0.55 -9.31
CA ALA A 4 -3.34 -0.20 -9.41
C ALA A 4 -2.20 0.70 -9.89
N ARG A 5 -0.99 0.40 -9.41
CA ARG A 5 0.26 0.83 -10.03
C ARG A 5 0.89 -0.40 -10.68
N PHE A 6 1.40 -0.28 -11.88
CA PHE A 6 1.84 -1.44 -12.66
C PHE A 6 2.93 -1.08 -13.68
N THR A 7 3.70 -2.09 -14.08
CA THR A 7 4.57 -2.02 -15.25
C THR A 7 3.76 -2.49 -16.45
N PRO A 8 3.50 -1.63 -17.44
CA PRO A 8 2.78 -2.00 -18.66
C PRO A 8 3.67 -2.76 -19.63
N PRO A 9 3.12 -3.34 -20.72
CA PRO A 9 3.89 -3.76 -21.88
C PRO A 9 4.75 -2.61 -22.44
N LYS A 10 5.94 -2.93 -22.96
CA LYS A 10 6.95 -1.94 -23.39
C LYS A 10 6.44 -1.03 -24.52
N GLU A 11 5.51 -1.53 -25.32
CA GLU A 11 4.86 -0.81 -26.42
C GLU A 11 3.98 0.35 -25.93
N ILE A 12 3.51 0.27 -24.68
CA ILE A 12 2.68 1.31 -24.04
C ILE A 12 3.58 2.31 -23.28
N SER A 13 4.47 1.81 -22.42
CA SER A 13 5.39 2.67 -21.66
C SER A 13 6.57 1.89 -21.13
N SER A 14 7.74 2.55 -21.06
CA SER A 14 8.92 2.04 -20.35
C SER A 14 8.92 2.34 -18.85
N SER A 15 7.96 3.14 -18.39
CA SER A 15 7.83 3.55 -16.98
C SER A 15 6.57 2.99 -16.36
N PRO A 16 6.55 2.75 -15.04
CA PRO A 16 5.35 2.37 -14.32
C PRO A 16 4.21 3.39 -14.51
N LEU A 17 2.99 2.88 -14.62
CA LEU A 17 1.77 3.65 -14.77
C LEU A 17 0.80 3.39 -13.61
N PHE A 18 -0.20 4.25 -13.50
CA PHE A 18 -1.36 4.06 -12.61
C PHE A 18 -2.62 3.85 -13.45
N GLY A 19 -3.59 3.14 -12.89
CA GLY A 19 -4.87 2.94 -13.57
C GLY A 19 -5.99 2.49 -12.64
N VAL A 20 -7.21 2.67 -13.12
CA VAL A 20 -8.44 2.18 -12.46
C VAL A 20 -8.75 0.78 -12.95
N VAL A 21 -8.84 -0.16 -12.01
CA VAL A 21 -9.14 -1.57 -12.32
C VAL A 21 -10.65 -1.79 -12.33
N THR A 22 -11.13 -2.36 -13.44
CA THR A 22 -12.54 -2.77 -13.62
C THR A 22 -12.57 -4.15 -14.28
N GLY A 23 -13.01 -5.17 -13.53
CA GLY A 23 -12.91 -6.56 -14.01
C GLY A 23 -11.46 -6.94 -14.29
N ASP A 24 -11.18 -7.41 -15.49
CA ASP A 24 -9.85 -7.81 -15.97
C ASP A 24 -9.12 -6.71 -16.77
N GLU A 25 -9.62 -5.48 -16.74
CA GLU A 25 -9.03 -4.34 -17.42
C GLU A 25 -8.55 -3.27 -16.46
N ILE A 26 -7.50 -2.56 -16.86
CA ILE A 26 -6.99 -1.35 -16.21
C ILE A 26 -7.13 -0.19 -17.21
N GLU A 27 -7.88 0.83 -16.84
CA GLU A 27 -7.94 2.09 -17.58
C GLU A 27 -6.85 3.03 -17.05
N ILE A 28 -5.92 3.42 -17.91
CA ILE A 28 -4.72 4.17 -17.56
C ILE A 28 -5.08 5.58 -17.09
N LEU A 29 -4.41 6.03 -16.04
CA LEU A 29 -4.50 7.40 -15.52
C LEU A 29 -3.37 8.27 -16.09
N THR A 30 -3.61 9.58 -16.15
CA THR A 30 -2.62 10.56 -16.63
C THR A 30 -1.39 10.68 -15.72
N GLY A 31 -1.46 10.19 -14.48
CA GLY A 31 -0.37 10.25 -13.52
C GLY A 31 -0.71 9.60 -12.18
N ASP A 32 0.13 9.87 -11.17
CA ASP A 32 -0.09 9.37 -9.80
C ASP A 32 -1.34 10.04 -9.21
N PRO A 33 -2.40 9.28 -8.88
CA PRO A 33 -3.66 9.84 -8.43
C PRO A 33 -3.59 10.57 -7.08
N LEU A 34 -2.55 10.34 -6.28
CA LEU A 34 -2.33 11.09 -5.04
C LEU A 34 -1.97 12.57 -5.30
N TYR A 35 -1.48 12.89 -6.50
CA TYR A 35 -1.00 14.24 -6.83
C TYR A 35 -1.79 14.87 -7.97
N SER A 36 -2.10 14.10 -9.02
CA SER A 36 -2.78 14.60 -10.22
C SER A 36 -4.28 14.32 -10.22
N GLY A 37 -4.81 13.69 -9.16
CA GLY A 37 -6.19 13.26 -9.12
C GLY A 37 -6.46 12.07 -10.05
N ILE A 38 -7.74 11.70 -10.18
CA ILE A 38 -8.16 10.54 -10.97
C ILE A 38 -8.65 11.03 -12.34
N THR A 39 -7.71 11.23 -13.25
CA THR A 39 -8.00 11.59 -14.64
C THR A 39 -7.63 10.44 -15.55
N LYS A 40 -8.62 9.88 -16.24
CA LYS A 40 -8.49 8.73 -17.11
C LYS A 40 -8.05 9.18 -18.52
N THR A 41 -7.18 8.39 -19.17
CA THR A 41 -6.72 8.66 -20.54
C THR A 41 -7.66 8.10 -21.60
N GLY A 42 -8.51 7.14 -21.25
CA GLY A 42 -9.31 6.34 -22.18
C GLY A 42 -8.57 5.10 -22.69
N GLU A 43 -7.26 5.02 -22.54
CA GLU A 43 -6.48 3.84 -22.90
C GLU A 43 -6.63 2.74 -21.86
N LYS A 44 -6.70 1.49 -22.34
CA LYS A 44 -6.89 0.31 -21.50
C LYS A 44 -5.84 -0.75 -21.75
N VAL A 45 -5.51 -1.50 -20.70
CA VAL A 45 -4.62 -2.65 -20.75
C VAL A 45 -5.22 -3.80 -19.94
N SER A 46 -4.97 -5.04 -20.38
CA SER A 46 -5.41 -6.21 -19.62
C SER A 46 -4.62 -6.33 -18.32
N LEU A 47 -5.31 -6.61 -17.21
CA LEU A 47 -4.69 -6.90 -15.92
C LEU A 47 -3.70 -8.08 -15.98
N LYS A 48 -3.95 -9.03 -16.89
CA LYS A 48 -3.08 -10.20 -17.11
C LYS A 48 -1.81 -9.89 -17.91
N ALA A 49 -1.77 -8.75 -18.58
CA ALA A 49 -0.64 -8.34 -19.41
C ALA A 49 0.36 -7.42 -18.69
N VAL A 50 0.14 -7.13 -17.42
CA VAL A 50 0.96 -6.20 -16.64
C VAL A 50 1.56 -6.88 -15.41
N LYS A 51 2.68 -6.36 -14.92
CA LYS A 51 3.18 -6.68 -13.57
C LYS A 51 2.65 -5.63 -12.60
N LEU A 52 1.88 -6.06 -11.58
CA LEU A 52 1.45 -5.19 -10.51
C LEU A 52 2.65 -4.79 -9.63
N LEU A 53 2.63 -3.57 -9.14
CA LEU A 53 3.61 -3.00 -8.23
C LEU A 53 2.92 -2.57 -6.93
N ALA A 54 3.70 -2.21 -5.91
CA ALA A 54 3.13 -1.57 -4.73
C ALA A 54 2.23 -0.40 -5.16
N PRO A 55 0.98 -0.35 -4.71
CA PRO A 55 -0.01 0.62 -5.21
C PRO A 55 0.34 2.06 -4.86
N VAL A 56 1.21 2.23 -3.85
CA VAL A 56 1.67 3.54 -3.37
C VAL A 56 3.19 3.52 -3.28
N ILE A 57 3.82 4.66 -3.58
CA ILE A 57 5.22 4.90 -3.31
C ILE A 57 5.29 5.84 -2.11
N PRO A 58 5.55 5.34 -0.89
CA PRO A 58 5.69 6.21 0.26
C PRO A 58 6.87 7.15 0.07
N ARG A 59 6.66 8.46 0.17
CA ARG A 59 7.73 9.45 -0.06
C ARG A 59 8.67 9.62 1.12
N SER A 60 8.25 9.20 2.31
CA SER A 60 9.08 9.33 3.50
C SER A 60 9.16 8.02 4.27
N LYS A 61 8.12 7.61 4.96
CA LYS A 61 8.10 6.45 5.85
C LYS A 61 6.74 5.77 5.86
N VAL A 62 6.71 4.53 6.30
CA VAL A 62 5.49 3.83 6.69
C VAL A 62 5.38 3.90 8.22
N VAL A 63 4.25 4.37 8.72
CA VAL A 63 3.96 4.43 10.15
C VAL A 63 3.13 3.21 10.50
N CYS A 64 3.62 2.39 11.42
CA CYS A 64 3.01 1.13 11.82
C CYS A 64 2.50 1.21 13.25
N VAL A 65 1.48 0.41 13.56
CA VAL A 65 0.90 0.30 14.89
C VAL A 65 1.02 -1.15 15.35
N GLY A 66 1.92 -1.39 16.31
CA GLY A 66 2.13 -2.73 16.84
C GLY A 66 1.05 -3.17 17.83
N LYS A 67 0.79 -4.48 17.88
CA LYS A 67 -0.15 -5.13 18.82
C LYS A 67 -1.57 -4.58 18.78
N ASN A 68 -2.04 -4.16 17.62
CA ASN A 68 -3.36 -3.56 17.45
C ASN A 68 -4.47 -4.56 17.07
N TYR A 69 -4.12 -5.84 16.86
CA TYR A 69 -5.05 -6.94 16.66
C TYR A 69 -5.13 -7.78 17.93
N ALA A 70 -6.32 -7.85 18.54
CA ALA A 70 -6.52 -8.49 19.84
C ALA A 70 -6.15 -9.97 19.86
N ASP A 71 -6.47 -10.71 18.81
CA ASP A 71 -6.15 -12.13 18.71
C ASP A 71 -4.65 -12.35 18.58
N HIS A 72 -3.95 -11.55 17.77
CA HIS A 72 -2.50 -11.60 17.65
C HIS A 72 -1.79 -11.27 18.97
N ALA A 73 -2.24 -10.24 19.69
CA ALA A 73 -1.70 -9.91 21.02
C ALA A 73 -1.85 -11.08 22.00
N LYS A 74 -2.99 -11.78 21.95
CA LYS A 74 -3.27 -12.96 22.78
C LYS A 74 -2.38 -14.16 22.42
N GLU A 75 -2.13 -14.41 21.13
CA GLU A 75 -1.21 -15.47 20.65
C GLU A 75 0.23 -15.25 21.15
N MET A 76 0.61 -13.99 21.36
CA MET A 76 1.92 -13.59 21.90
C MET A 76 1.96 -13.48 23.44
N ASP A 77 0.98 -14.04 24.16
CA ASP A 77 0.83 -13.88 25.62
C ASP A 77 0.88 -12.40 26.07
N SER A 78 0.32 -11.52 25.25
CA SER A 78 0.31 -10.07 25.46
C SER A 78 -1.11 -9.52 25.47
N VAL A 79 -1.25 -8.26 25.88
CA VAL A 79 -2.51 -7.52 25.83
C VAL A 79 -2.41 -6.38 24.84
N VAL A 80 -3.55 -5.98 24.25
CA VAL A 80 -3.58 -4.76 23.43
C VAL A 80 -3.25 -3.57 24.33
N PRO A 81 -2.21 -2.79 24.01
CA PRO A 81 -1.83 -1.64 24.82
C PRO A 81 -2.91 -0.56 24.84
N GLU A 82 -3.07 0.15 25.98
CA GLU A 82 -3.99 1.30 26.07
C GLU A 82 -3.57 2.47 25.16
N GLN A 83 -2.26 2.63 24.94
CA GLN A 83 -1.70 3.61 24.02
C GLN A 83 -1.13 2.88 22.80
N PRO A 84 -1.31 3.41 21.57
CA PRO A 84 -0.76 2.81 20.38
C PRO A 84 0.77 2.68 20.44
N VAL A 85 1.29 1.49 20.17
CA VAL A 85 2.73 1.28 19.96
C VAL A 85 3.06 1.65 18.53
N ILE A 86 3.70 2.79 18.37
CA ILE A 86 4.04 3.32 17.05
C ILE A 86 5.49 2.98 16.71
N PHE A 87 5.71 2.43 15.52
CA PHE A 87 7.03 2.27 14.92
C PHE A 87 7.02 2.67 13.46
N ILE A 88 8.18 2.78 12.85
CA ILE A 88 8.30 3.24 11.47
C ILE A 88 9.18 2.29 10.66
N LYS A 89 8.78 2.09 9.40
CA LYS A 89 9.62 1.45 8.38
C LYS A 89 10.06 2.48 7.34
N PRO A 90 11.26 2.35 6.77
CA PRO A 90 11.68 3.21 5.68
C PRO A 90 10.83 2.92 4.42
N ASN A 91 10.71 3.90 3.55
CA ASN A 91 10.00 3.71 2.27
C ASN A 91 10.64 2.64 1.38
N THR A 92 11.94 2.37 1.56
CA THR A 92 12.69 1.33 0.84
C THR A 92 12.32 -0.09 1.25
N SER A 93 11.57 -0.28 2.34
CA SER A 93 11.06 -1.60 2.75
C SER A 93 9.83 -2.04 1.97
N VAL A 94 9.19 -1.14 1.20
CA VAL A 94 7.98 -1.45 0.46
C VAL A 94 8.31 -2.10 -0.87
N ILE A 95 7.83 -3.32 -1.06
CA ILE A 95 7.90 -4.10 -2.30
C ILE A 95 6.50 -4.33 -2.86
N GLY A 96 6.41 -4.78 -4.10
CA GLY A 96 5.15 -5.01 -4.79
C GLY A 96 4.58 -6.43 -4.57
N PRO A 97 3.38 -6.68 -5.06
CA PRO A 97 2.84 -8.04 -5.13
C PRO A 97 3.79 -8.97 -5.88
N GLU A 98 3.95 -10.20 -5.38
CA GLU A 98 4.81 -11.25 -5.95
C GLU A 98 6.31 -10.94 -5.98
N ASP A 99 6.76 -9.80 -5.44
CA ASP A 99 8.18 -9.57 -5.23
C ASP A 99 8.70 -10.45 -4.08
N ALA A 100 9.93 -10.93 -4.23
CA ALA A 100 10.51 -11.84 -3.25
C ALA A 100 10.84 -11.14 -1.93
N ILE A 101 10.38 -11.71 -0.82
CA ILE A 101 10.82 -11.34 0.52
C ILE A 101 12.16 -12.05 0.77
N VAL A 102 13.23 -11.26 0.86
CA VAL A 102 14.57 -11.80 1.03
C VAL A 102 14.82 -12.12 2.51
N TRP A 103 14.95 -13.40 2.84
CA TRP A 103 15.26 -13.85 4.19
C TRP A 103 16.67 -13.37 4.60
N PRO A 104 16.82 -12.55 5.64
CA PRO A 104 18.14 -12.09 6.06
C PRO A 104 18.92 -13.22 6.73
N ALA A 105 20.21 -13.36 6.40
CA ALA A 105 21.07 -14.43 6.91
C ALA A 105 21.20 -14.45 8.45
N MET A 106 20.99 -13.31 9.10
CA MET A 106 21.06 -13.16 10.55
C MET A 106 19.77 -13.59 11.27
N SER A 107 18.64 -13.68 10.56
CA SER A 107 17.36 -14.08 11.15
C SER A 107 17.18 -15.60 11.12
N LYS A 108 16.67 -16.15 12.21
CA LYS A 108 16.30 -17.56 12.31
C LYS A 108 14.81 -17.82 12.03
N LYS A 109 14.01 -16.76 12.00
CA LYS A 109 12.57 -16.82 11.84
C LYS A 109 12.07 -15.57 11.15
N VAL A 110 11.21 -15.75 10.16
CA VAL A 110 10.47 -14.69 9.48
C VAL A 110 9.02 -15.13 9.42
N ASP A 111 8.14 -14.32 9.95
CA ASP A 111 6.70 -14.56 9.95
C ASP A 111 6.01 -13.60 8.98
N HIS A 112 4.81 -13.95 8.54
CA HIS A 112 3.96 -13.07 7.76
C HIS A 112 2.93 -12.41 8.68
N GLU A 113 2.63 -11.13 8.43
CA GLU A 113 1.64 -10.38 9.19
C GLU A 113 0.71 -9.62 8.23
N ALA A 114 -0.49 -10.19 8.00
CA ALA A 114 -1.48 -9.56 7.14
C ALA A 114 -2.10 -8.34 7.83
N GLU A 115 -1.94 -7.17 7.24
CA GLU A 115 -2.33 -5.90 7.85
C GLU A 115 -3.20 -5.03 6.95
N LEU A 116 -4.08 -4.25 7.57
CA LEU A 116 -4.79 -3.15 6.90
C LEU A 116 -3.86 -1.95 6.79
N ALA A 117 -3.52 -1.58 5.57
CA ALA A 117 -2.77 -0.37 5.28
C ALA A 117 -3.71 0.78 4.86
N ILE A 118 -3.58 1.92 5.52
CA ILE A 118 -4.35 3.14 5.25
C ILE A 118 -3.46 4.12 4.50
N VAL A 119 -3.91 4.57 3.33
CA VAL A 119 -3.19 5.54 2.51
C VAL A 119 -3.71 6.94 2.80
N ILE A 120 -2.87 7.79 3.38
CA ILE A 120 -3.18 9.19 3.61
C ILE A 120 -2.93 9.97 2.31
N GLY A 121 -3.96 10.66 1.83
CA GLY A 121 -3.96 11.36 0.54
C GLY A 121 -3.79 12.87 0.63
N LYS A 122 -3.69 13.44 1.84
CA LYS A 122 -3.56 14.88 2.02
C LYS A 122 -2.50 15.21 3.06
N ILE A 123 -1.81 16.33 2.87
CA ILE A 123 -0.96 16.88 3.93
C ILE A 123 -1.86 17.29 5.08
N CYS A 124 -1.63 16.73 6.26
CA CYS A 124 -2.48 16.97 7.41
C CYS A 124 -1.71 16.86 8.73
N LYS A 125 -2.24 17.50 9.77
CA LYS A 125 -1.73 17.44 11.14
C LYS A 125 -2.88 17.65 12.11
N GLU A 126 -2.90 16.92 13.23
CA GLU A 126 -3.89 17.05 14.30
C GLU A 126 -5.33 16.99 13.79
N VAL A 127 -5.59 16.00 12.91
CA VAL A 127 -6.91 15.83 12.28
C VAL A 127 -7.94 15.39 13.31
N PRO A 128 -9.04 16.14 13.52
CA PRO A 128 -10.11 15.69 14.39
C PRO A 128 -10.69 14.34 13.96
N LYS A 129 -11.10 13.52 14.91
CA LYS A 129 -11.58 12.15 14.66
C LYS A 129 -12.69 12.09 13.61
N GLU A 130 -13.62 13.05 13.65
CA GLU A 130 -14.74 13.16 12.73
C GLU A 130 -14.34 13.56 11.31
N LYS A 131 -13.11 14.06 11.12
CA LYS A 131 -12.56 14.48 9.81
C LYS A 131 -11.50 13.52 9.25
N VAL A 132 -11.23 12.40 9.92
CA VAL A 132 -10.19 11.45 9.48
C VAL A 132 -10.48 10.94 8.06
N ASN A 133 -11.74 10.68 7.72
CA ASN A 133 -12.12 10.23 6.39
C ASN A 133 -11.84 11.25 5.27
N ASP A 134 -11.73 12.53 5.59
CA ASP A 134 -11.44 13.58 4.61
C ASP A 134 -9.99 13.56 4.12
N VAL A 135 -9.09 12.90 4.85
CA VAL A 135 -7.65 12.82 4.55
C VAL A 135 -7.22 11.44 4.06
N ILE A 136 -8.06 10.42 4.18
CA ILE A 136 -7.80 9.08 3.67
C ILE A 136 -8.03 9.06 2.16
N PHE A 137 -7.04 8.58 1.41
CA PHE A 137 -7.16 8.31 -0.02
C PHE A 137 -7.80 6.94 -0.28
N GLY A 138 -7.41 5.95 0.50
CA GLY A 138 -7.91 4.59 0.35
C GLY A 138 -7.22 3.60 1.29
N TYR A 139 -7.50 2.34 1.03
CA TYR A 139 -7.03 1.21 1.82
C TYR A 139 -6.38 0.17 0.93
N THR A 140 -5.39 -0.52 1.46
CA THR A 140 -4.78 -1.69 0.82
C THR A 140 -4.39 -2.71 1.89
N ILE A 141 -3.87 -3.85 1.46
CA ILE A 141 -3.36 -4.89 2.34
C ILE A 141 -1.84 -4.78 2.34
N GLY A 142 -1.25 -4.80 3.53
CA GLY A 142 0.17 -4.97 3.75
C GLY A 142 0.51 -6.39 4.23
N ASN A 143 1.76 -6.77 4.09
CA ASN A 143 2.35 -7.91 4.77
C ASN A 143 3.59 -7.38 5.49
N ASP A 144 3.50 -7.29 6.82
CA ASP A 144 4.60 -6.81 7.67
C ASP A 144 5.46 -8.00 8.10
N VAL A 145 6.70 -8.04 7.62
CA VAL A 145 7.67 -9.11 7.87
C VAL A 145 8.98 -8.55 8.42
#